data_6fdb4549d2567eabadbfcdfb45b2546d
#
_entry.id   6fdb4549d2567eabadbfcdfb45b2546d
#
_cell.length_a   1.000
_cell.length_b   1.000
_cell.length_c   1.000
_cell.angle_alpha   90.00
_cell.angle_beta   90.00
_cell.angle_gamma   90.00
#
_symmetry.space_group_name_H-M   'P 1'
#
loop_
_entity.id
_entity.type
_entity.pdbx_description
1 polymer ?
#
loop_
_entity_poly.entity_id
_entity_poly.type
_entity_poly.pdbx_seq_one_letter_code
_entity_poly.pdbx_strand_id
1 'polypeptide(L)'
;SAASDVYKRQDMQNVFLFLSVGLVAINLILMEFMQNTIEKEERIKIAVLTEQNQKNRIADYQDREEIYERQRRKMHDYKNQLSTIQTLIKNGHTDEALSFTQKLTESIAVEMSAINTNHSVVNAVLNQKYRSMQEKHIAVILKVGDLQEICLEEEEIVILLSNLLDNAIRESEKVLKNTGKAVIHLKLECEDHKLIFAVRNPVTEKVEIENDTIKSKRGDHHGIGLLNVKAVVDKYGGDMVLSCDENEFKAVVIL
;
A
#
# COMPACT_ATOMS: atom_id res chain seq x y z
N SER A 1 -42.81 -54.02 -60.40
CA SER A 1 -43.74 -54.92 -59.80
C SER A 1 -43.73 -54.82 -58.26
N ALA A 2 -44.92 -54.88 -57.66
CA ALA A 2 -45.10 -54.59 -56.20
C ALA A 2 -44.12 -55.26 -55.24
N ALA A 3 -43.61 -56.44 -55.51
CA ALA A 3 -42.62 -57.17 -54.66
C ALA A 3 -41.24 -56.47 -54.65
N SER A 4 -40.78 -55.87 -55.74
CA SER A 4 -39.55 -55.13 -55.85
C SER A 4 -39.60 -53.79 -55.07
N ASP A 5 -40.75 -53.18 -54.99
CA ASP A 5 -40.93 -51.91 -54.27
C ASP A 5 -41.00 -52.12 -52.75
N VAL A 6 -41.51 -53.26 -52.30
CA VAL A 6 -41.53 -53.66 -50.88
C VAL A 6 -40.09 -53.98 -50.41
N TYR A 7 -39.31 -54.68 -51.21
CA TYR A 7 -37.91 -54.96 -50.86
C TYR A 7 -37.05 -53.70 -50.77
N LYS A 8 -37.20 -52.76 -51.71
CA LYS A 8 -36.53 -51.47 -51.66
C LYS A 8 -36.89 -50.63 -50.43
N ARG A 9 -38.17 -50.66 -50.00
CA ARG A 9 -38.61 -49.99 -48.79
C ARG A 9 -38.00 -50.60 -47.53
N GLN A 10 -37.91 -51.92 -47.45
CA GLN A 10 -37.34 -52.63 -46.34
C GLN A 10 -35.83 -52.36 -46.20
N ASP A 11 -35.10 -52.36 -47.31
CA ASP A 11 -33.68 -51.98 -47.36
C ASP A 11 -33.46 -50.55 -46.91
N MET A 12 -34.27 -49.60 -47.37
CA MET A 12 -34.20 -48.21 -46.90
C MET A 12 -34.47 -48.09 -45.40
N GLN A 13 -35.45 -48.77 -44.85
CA GLN A 13 -35.73 -48.75 -43.42
C GLN A 13 -34.58 -49.31 -42.60
N ASN A 14 -33.93 -50.35 -43.03
CA ASN A 14 -32.72 -50.91 -42.38
C ASN A 14 -31.55 -49.95 -42.42
N VAL A 15 -31.33 -49.27 -43.55
CA VAL A 15 -30.29 -48.22 -43.64
C VAL A 15 -30.55 -47.06 -42.70
N PHE A 16 -31.81 -46.57 -42.61
CA PHE A 16 -32.19 -45.53 -41.67
C PHE A 16 -32.01 -45.96 -40.22
N LEU A 17 -32.32 -47.23 -39.88
CA LEU A 17 -32.11 -47.77 -38.55
C LEU A 17 -30.63 -47.81 -38.19
N PHE A 18 -29.75 -48.29 -39.07
CA PHE A 18 -28.30 -48.32 -38.86
C PHE A 18 -27.72 -46.88 -38.71
N LEU A 19 -28.17 -45.94 -39.54
CA LEU A 19 -27.75 -44.54 -39.41
C LEU A 19 -28.17 -43.92 -38.10
N SER A 20 -29.41 -44.16 -37.63
CA SER A 20 -29.90 -43.61 -36.36
C SER A 20 -29.16 -44.20 -35.16
N VAL A 21 -28.89 -45.53 -35.15
CA VAL A 21 -28.10 -46.17 -34.12
C VAL A 21 -26.66 -45.67 -34.13
N GLY A 22 -26.05 -45.49 -35.28
CA GLY A 22 -24.72 -44.91 -35.45
C GLY A 22 -24.64 -43.49 -34.92
N LEU A 23 -25.67 -42.64 -35.16
CA LEU A 23 -25.74 -41.29 -34.67
C LEU A 23 -25.85 -41.22 -33.14
N VAL A 24 -26.65 -42.10 -32.54
CA VAL A 24 -26.76 -42.21 -31.07
C VAL A 24 -25.43 -42.65 -30.45
N ALA A 25 -24.78 -43.63 -31.06
CA ALA A 25 -23.46 -44.10 -30.56
C ALA A 25 -22.40 -42.98 -30.61
N ILE A 26 -22.35 -42.20 -31.70
CA ILE A 26 -21.45 -41.06 -31.83
C ILE A 26 -21.76 -40.00 -30.77
N ASN A 27 -23.04 -39.67 -30.53
CA ASN A 27 -23.42 -38.70 -29.49
C ASN A 27 -23.00 -39.17 -28.07
N LEU A 28 -23.14 -40.46 -27.76
CA LEU A 28 -22.71 -41.00 -26.47
C LEU A 28 -21.16 -40.88 -26.29
N ILE A 29 -20.42 -41.23 -27.35
CA ILE A 29 -18.95 -41.10 -27.34
C ILE A 29 -18.52 -39.62 -27.17
N LEU A 30 -19.17 -38.71 -27.88
CA LEU A 30 -18.90 -37.27 -27.75
C LEU A 30 -19.22 -36.75 -26.35
N MET A 31 -20.33 -37.21 -25.76
CA MET A 31 -20.71 -36.83 -24.40
C MET A 31 -19.70 -37.31 -23.37
N GLU A 32 -19.26 -38.56 -23.48
CA GLU A 32 -18.21 -39.11 -22.61
C GLU A 32 -16.87 -38.38 -22.77
N PHE A 33 -16.49 -38.06 -24.01
CA PHE A 33 -15.29 -37.28 -24.29
C PHE A 33 -15.36 -35.87 -23.68
N MET A 34 -16.52 -35.19 -23.81
CA MET A 34 -16.72 -33.87 -23.21
C MET A 34 -16.66 -33.92 -21.68
N GLN A 35 -17.31 -34.90 -21.06
CA GLN A 35 -17.26 -35.07 -19.59
C GLN A 35 -15.82 -35.27 -19.10
N ASN A 36 -15.08 -36.17 -19.75
CA ASN A 36 -13.67 -36.42 -19.41
C ASN A 36 -12.78 -35.17 -19.60
N THR A 37 -13.10 -34.33 -20.59
CA THR A 37 -12.35 -33.09 -20.81
C THR A 37 -12.64 -32.06 -19.73
N ILE A 38 -13.91 -31.88 -19.36
CA ILE A 38 -14.33 -30.97 -18.29
C ILE A 38 -13.71 -31.39 -16.94
N GLU A 39 -13.77 -32.68 -16.61
CA GLU A 39 -13.14 -33.18 -15.36
C GLU A 39 -11.64 -32.92 -15.32
N LYS A 40 -10.93 -33.09 -16.45
CA LYS A 40 -9.50 -32.78 -16.53
C LYS A 40 -9.22 -31.31 -16.32
N GLU A 41 -9.99 -30.42 -16.93
CA GLU A 41 -9.85 -28.96 -16.74
C GLU A 41 -10.09 -28.55 -15.28
N GLU A 42 -11.12 -29.09 -14.64
CA GLU A 42 -11.40 -28.83 -13.21
C GLU A 42 -10.26 -29.31 -12.31
N ARG A 43 -9.73 -30.51 -12.56
CA ARG A 43 -8.59 -31.05 -11.79
C ARG A 43 -7.34 -30.18 -11.95
N ILE A 44 -7.04 -29.70 -13.16
CA ILE A 44 -5.92 -28.80 -13.41
C ILE A 44 -6.14 -27.47 -12.67
N LYS A 45 -7.34 -26.91 -12.73
CA LYS A 45 -7.67 -25.66 -12.05
C LYS A 45 -7.53 -25.76 -10.53
N ILE A 46 -8.01 -26.86 -9.96
CA ILE A 46 -7.86 -27.14 -8.51
C ILE A 46 -6.38 -27.28 -8.14
N ALA A 47 -5.60 -28.01 -8.94
CA ALA A 47 -4.17 -28.21 -8.70
C ALA A 47 -3.41 -26.87 -8.71
N VAL A 48 -3.67 -26.01 -9.72
CA VAL A 48 -3.06 -24.67 -9.82
C VAL A 48 -3.43 -23.79 -8.63
N LEU A 49 -4.71 -23.75 -8.23
CA LEU A 49 -5.16 -22.99 -7.07
C LEU A 49 -4.52 -23.49 -5.77
N THR A 50 -4.39 -24.80 -5.63
CA THR A 50 -3.75 -25.41 -4.45
C THR A 50 -2.27 -25.07 -4.38
N GLU A 51 -1.56 -25.12 -5.51
CA GLU A 51 -0.15 -24.72 -5.59
C GLU A 51 0.03 -23.23 -5.26
N GLN A 52 -0.83 -22.37 -5.78
CA GLN A 52 -0.77 -20.93 -5.50
C GLN A 52 -1.03 -20.63 -4.02
N ASN A 53 -2.02 -21.30 -3.41
CA ASN A 53 -2.28 -21.19 -1.99
C ASN A 53 -1.12 -21.68 -1.13
N GLN A 54 -0.44 -22.76 -1.53
CA GLN A 54 0.77 -23.22 -0.84
C GLN A 54 1.91 -22.22 -0.94
N LYS A 55 2.14 -21.63 -2.11
CA LYS A 55 3.15 -20.57 -2.29
C LYS A 55 2.88 -19.35 -1.41
N ASN A 56 1.63 -18.89 -1.38
CA ASN A 56 1.23 -17.77 -0.52
C ASN A 56 1.45 -18.08 0.96
N ARG A 57 1.10 -19.29 1.41
CA ARG A 57 1.34 -19.73 2.79
C ARG A 57 2.83 -19.77 3.14
N ILE A 58 3.67 -20.22 2.22
CA ILE A 58 5.13 -20.24 2.44
C ILE A 58 5.66 -18.81 2.55
N ALA A 59 5.22 -17.90 1.69
CA ALA A 59 5.58 -16.48 1.77
C ALA A 59 5.17 -15.88 3.11
N ASP A 60 3.93 -16.09 3.56
CA ASP A 60 3.45 -15.64 4.87
C ASP A 60 4.26 -16.19 6.05
N TYR A 61 4.71 -17.45 5.96
CA TYR A 61 5.58 -18.04 6.99
C TYR A 61 6.97 -17.39 6.99
N GLN A 62 7.55 -17.13 5.82
CA GLN A 62 8.85 -16.47 5.69
C GLN A 62 8.81 -15.05 6.23
N ASP A 63 7.77 -14.28 5.94
CA ASP A 63 7.58 -12.92 6.46
C ASP A 63 7.44 -12.92 7.99
N ARG A 64 6.68 -13.86 8.55
CA ARG A 64 6.57 -14.02 10.01
C ARG A 64 7.89 -14.40 10.65
N GLU A 65 8.66 -15.28 10.03
CA GLU A 65 9.97 -15.69 10.53
C GLU A 65 10.95 -14.51 10.51
N GLU A 66 10.94 -13.68 9.46
CA GLU A 66 11.76 -12.46 9.41
C GLU A 66 11.38 -11.47 10.51
N ILE A 67 10.10 -11.27 10.78
CA ILE A 67 9.62 -10.42 11.90
C ILE A 67 10.09 -10.99 13.23
N TYR A 68 10.00 -12.29 13.43
CA TYR A 68 10.45 -12.97 14.65
C TYR A 68 11.96 -12.82 14.87
N GLU A 69 12.75 -13.02 13.82
CA GLU A 69 14.19 -12.84 13.84
C GLU A 69 14.59 -11.38 14.14
N ARG A 70 13.86 -10.42 13.59
CA ARG A 70 14.06 -8.99 13.88
C ARG A 70 13.74 -8.64 15.33
N GLN A 71 12.64 -9.18 15.87
CA GLN A 71 12.30 -9.02 17.30
C GLN A 71 13.34 -9.65 18.21
N ARG A 72 13.81 -10.86 17.87
CA ARG A 72 14.83 -11.56 18.64
C ARG A 72 16.15 -10.79 18.68
N ARG A 73 16.57 -10.21 17.54
CA ARG A 73 17.76 -9.33 17.49
C ARG A 73 17.58 -8.10 18.38
N LYS A 74 16.45 -7.42 18.32
CA LYS A 74 16.15 -6.28 19.19
C LYS A 74 16.21 -6.63 20.68
N MET A 75 15.60 -7.77 21.06
CA MET A 75 15.66 -8.25 22.44
C MET A 75 17.07 -8.55 22.91
N HIS A 76 17.88 -9.13 22.04
CA HIS A 76 19.30 -9.37 22.33
C HIS A 76 20.07 -8.06 22.55
N ASP A 77 19.80 -7.05 21.72
CA ASP A 77 20.44 -5.73 21.84
C ASP A 77 20.03 -5.03 23.13
N TYR A 78 18.75 -5.06 23.51
CA TYR A 78 18.31 -4.54 24.81
C TYR A 78 18.97 -5.25 26.00
N LYS A 79 19.11 -6.58 25.92
CA LYS A 79 19.81 -7.34 26.96
C LYS A 79 21.27 -6.90 27.09
N ASN A 80 21.96 -6.67 25.98
CA ASN A 80 23.34 -6.20 25.97
C ASN A 80 23.46 -4.79 26.56
N GLN A 81 22.55 -3.88 26.21
CA GLN A 81 22.50 -2.53 26.73
C GLN A 81 22.27 -2.52 28.24
N LEU A 82 21.33 -3.33 28.75
CA LEU A 82 21.11 -3.49 30.19
C LEU A 82 22.33 -4.08 30.92
N SER A 83 22.99 -5.07 30.30
CA SER A 83 24.23 -5.65 30.84
C SER A 83 25.35 -4.61 30.92
N THR A 84 25.47 -3.72 29.95
CA THR A 84 26.41 -2.61 29.95
C THR A 84 26.16 -1.66 31.13
N ILE A 85 24.87 -1.26 31.33
CA ILE A 85 24.47 -0.42 32.47
C ILE A 85 24.85 -1.10 33.81
N GLN A 86 24.53 -2.39 33.96
CA GLN A 86 24.88 -3.12 35.16
C GLN A 86 26.39 -3.15 35.42
N THR A 87 27.20 -3.30 34.38
CA THR A 87 28.66 -3.33 34.47
C THR A 87 29.22 -1.97 34.89
N LEU A 88 28.70 -0.87 34.30
CA LEU A 88 29.08 0.49 34.68
C LEU A 88 28.79 0.77 36.17
N ILE A 89 27.59 0.39 36.63
CA ILE A 89 27.20 0.55 38.04
C ILE A 89 28.13 -0.27 38.98
N LYS A 90 28.41 -1.54 38.63
CA LYS A 90 29.30 -2.40 39.44
C LYS A 90 30.71 -1.86 39.55
N ASN A 91 31.19 -1.16 38.51
CA ASN A 91 32.53 -0.58 38.47
C ASN A 91 32.59 0.84 39.07
N GLY A 92 31.49 1.35 39.62
CA GLY A 92 31.43 2.67 40.23
C GLY A 92 31.31 3.85 39.27
N HIS A 93 31.11 3.58 37.95
CA HIS A 93 30.93 4.60 36.91
C HIS A 93 29.45 5.05 36.81
N THR A 94 28.94 5.60 37.91
CA THR A 94 27.50 5.92 38.04
C THR A 94 27.06 7.01 37.08
N ASP A 95 27.88 8.04 36.84
CA ASP A 95 27.53 9.15 35.92
C ASP A 95 27.47 8.68 34.46
N GLU A 96 28.37 7.78 34.06
CA GLU A 96 28.35 7.17 32.72
C GLU A 96 27.13 6.26 32.55
N ALA A 97 26.78 5.48 33.59
CA ALA A 97 25.58 4.65 33.58
C ALA A 97 24.31 5.50 33.43
N LEU A 98 24.23 6.64 34.10
CA LEU A 98 23.10 7.58 34.03
C LEU A 98 22.98 8.18 32.62
N SER A 99 24.09 8.67 32.07
CA SER A 99 24.14 9.21 30.71
C SER A 99 23.75 8.17 29.67
N PHE A 100 24.20 6.93 29.79
CA PHE A 100 23.85 5.84 28.88
C PHE A 100 22.37 5.45 28.97
N THR A 101 21.83 5.40 30.21
CA THR A 101 20.40 5.14 30.44
C THR A 101 19.53 6.23 29.84
N GLN A 102 19.94 7.48 29.96
CA GLN A 102 19.19 8.62 29.38
C GLN A 102 19.15 8.53 27.87
N LYS A 103 20.26 8.27 27.20
CA LYS A 103 20.34 8.06 25.74
C LYS A 103 19.49 6.88 25.29
N LEU A 104 19.48 5.78 26.04
CA LEU A 104 18.67 4.62 25.75
C LEU A 104 17.18 4.92 25.88
N THR A 105 16.78 5.65 26.92
CA THR A 105 15.39 6.05 27.13
C THR A 105 14.90 6.98 26.02
N GLU A 106 15.73 7.93 25.58
CA GLU A 106 15.43 8.80 24.44
C GLU A 106 15.26 8.00 23.13
N SER A 107 16.15 7.04 22.89
CA SER A 107 16.07 6.15 21.72
C SER A 107 14.79 5.31 21.72
N ILE A 108 14.43 4.71 22.87
CA ILE A 108 13.19 3.92 23.02
C ILE A 108 11.95 4.82 22.86
N ALA A 109 11.95 6.03 23.42
CA ALA A 109 10.85 6.98 23.28
C ALA A 109 10.61 7.36 21.80
N VAL A 110 11.68 7.55 21.02
CA VAL A 110 11.59 7.78 19.57
C VAL A 110 11.02 6.55 18.85
N GLU A 111 11.40 5.34 19.22
CA GLU A 111 10.82 4.11 18.65
C GLU A 111 9.35 3.91 19.03
N MET A 112 8.97 4.22 20.28
CA MET A 112 7.59 4.09 20.76
C MET A 112 6.66 5.19 20.24
N SER A 113 7.19 6.35 19.89
CA SER A 113 6.44 7.44 19.24
C SER A 113 6.29 7.24 17.72
N ALA A 114 6.75 6.11 17.18
CA ALA A 114 6.59 5.81 15.78
C ALA A 114 5.11 5.74 15.39
N ILE A 115 4.76 6.48 14.33
CA ILE A 115 3.42 6.46 13.76
C ILE A 115 3.15 5.04 13.24
N ASN A 116 2.05 4.43 13.69
CA ASN A 116 1.62 3.12 13.23
C ASN A 116 0.20 3.22 12.63
N THR A 117 0.09 2.90 11.36
CA THR A 117 -1.14 2.95 10.56
C THR A 117 -1.60 1.57 10.10
N ASN A 118 -0.99 0.50 10.59
CA ASN A 118 -1.16 -0.88 10.08
C ASN A 118 -0.77 -1.08 8.60
N HIS A 119 -0.13 -0.08 7.97
CA HIS A 119 0.39 -0.15 6.60
C HIS A 119 1.90 0.14 6.59
N SER A 120 2.72 -0.84 6.20
CA SER A 120 4.19 -0.80 6.31
C SER A 120 4.83 0.36 5.56
N VAL A 121 4.44 0.60 4.32
CA VAL A 121 5.00 1.67 3.46
C VAL A 121 4.60 3.05 3.97
N VAL A 122 3.33 3.23 4.35
CA VAL A 122 2.85 4.48 4.98
C VAL A 122 3.64 4.78 6.24
N ASN A 123 3.81 3.78 7.12
CA ASN A 123 4.60 3.91 8.35
C ASN A 123 6.03 4.34 8.07
N ALA A 124 6.69 3.73 7.07
CA ALA A 124 8.07 4.06 6.70
C ALA A 124 8.20 5.52 6.26
N VAL A 125 7.33 5.97 5.33
CA VAL A 125 7.36 7.34 4.81
C VAL A 125 6.99 8.35 5.89
N LEU A 126 5.89 8.14 6.62
CA LEU A 126 5.45 9.08 7.66
C LEU A 126 6.49 9.24 8.76
N ASN A 127 7.06 8.14 9.27
CA ASN A 127 8.08 8.22 10.31
C ASN A 127 9.36 8.91 9.83
N GLN A 128 9.76 8.69 8.57
CA GLN A 128 10.89 9.41 7.97
C GLN A 128 10.62 10.93 7.91
N LYS A 129 9.45 11.32 7.41
CA LYS A 129 9.08 12.75 7.29
C LYS A 129 8.89 13.39 8.66
N TYR A 130 8.30 12.67 9.62
CA TYR A 130 8.13 13.14 10.99
C TYR A 130 9.48 13.44 11.67
N ARG A 131 10.49 12.56 11.53
CA ARG A 131 11.87 12.81 12.01
C ARG A 131 12.46 14.06 11.36
N SER A 132 12.32 14.22 10.05
CA SER A 132 12.79 15.42 9.35
C SER A 132 12.14 16.71 9.85
N MET A 133 10.83 16.67 10.19
CA MET A 133 10.13 17.80 10.81
C MET A 133 10.67 18.10 12.21
N GLN A 134 10.94 17.08 13.03
CA GLN A 134 11.52 17.25 14.36
C GLN A 134 12.93 17.83 14.32
N GLU A 135 13.81 17.32 13.43
CA GLU A 135 15.17 17.83 13.23
C GLU A 135 15.18 19.30 12.81
N LYS A 136 14.17 19.72 12.06
CA LYS A 136 13.97 21.11 11.62
C LYS A 136 13.17 21.96 12.62
N HIS A 137 12.81 21.44 13.78
CA HIS A 137 12.01 22.11 14.80
C HIS A 137 10.63 22.59 14.31
N ILE A 138 10.03 21.89 13.34
CA ILE A 138 8.69 22.13 12.84
C ILE A 138 7.70 21.35 13.69
N ALA A 139 6.75 22.04 14.32
CA ALA A 139 5.69 21.37 15.08
C ALA A 139 4.71 20.65 14.14
N VAL A 140 4.19 19.51 14.59
CA VAL A 140 3.26 18.69 13.77
C VAL A 140 2.06 18.30 14.60
N ILE A 141 0.87 18.48 14.05
CA ILE A 141 -0.38 17.96 14.58
C ILE A 141 -0.85 16.85 13.65
N LEU A 142 -0.87 15.62 14.17
CA LEU A 142 -1.18 14.41 13.41
C LEU A 142 -2.56 13.87 13.78
N LYS A 143 -3.36 13.57 12.77
CA LYS A 143 -4.56 12.73 12.88
C LYS A 143 -4.43 11.60 11.87
N VAL A 144 -4.12 10.41 12.35
CA VAL A 144 -3.84 9.24 11.50
C VAL A 144 -4.71 8.09 11.96
N GLY A 145 -5.44 7.48 11.03
CA GLY A 145 -6.29 6.31 11.23
C GLY A 145 -5.61 5.00 10.88
N ASP A 146 -6.40 3.93 10.90
CA ASP A 146 -6.02 2.62 10.37
C ASP A 146 -6.06 2.66 8.84
N LEU A 147 -4.97 2.21 8.21
CA LEU A 147 -4.79 2.27 6.77
C LEU A 147 -4.51 0.88 6.17
N GLN A 148 -4.86 -0.18 6.88
CA GLN A 148 -4.64 -1.55 6.43
C GLN A 148 -5.35 -1.86 5.11
N GLU A 149 -6.51 -1.24 4.87
CA GLU A 149 -7.37 -1.52 3.70
C GLU A 149 -7.17 -0.55 2.53
N ILE A 150 -6.03 0.17 2.47
CA ILE A 150 -5.75 1.05 1.33
C ILE A 150 -5.53 0.22 0.06
N CYS A 151 -6.29 0.54 -1.00
CA CYS A 151 -6.19 -0.10 -2.31
C CYS A 151 -5.29 0.69 -3.29
N LEU A 152 -4.16 1.21 -2.83
CA LEU A 152 -3.17 1.90 -3.65
C LEU A 152 -1.90 1.06 -3.79
N GLU A 153 -1.22 1.17 -4.92
CA GLU A 153 0.10 0.57 -5.10
C GLU A 153 1.14 1.28 -4.21
N GLU A 154 2.12 0.54 -3.71
CA GLU A 154 3.12 1.07 -2.75
C GLU A 154 3.90 2.26 -3.31
N GLU A 155 4.23 2.23 -4.60
CA GLU A 155 4.93 3.32 -5.28
C GLU A 155 4.10 4.62 -5.29
N GLU A 156 2.80 4.51 -5.45
CA GLU A 156 1.87 5.64 -5.49
C GLU A 156 1.65 6.24 -4.12
N ILE A 157 1.60 5.40 -3.08
CA ILE A 157 1.60 5.85 -1.68
C ILE A 157 2.85 6.69 -1.40
N VAL A 158 4.02 6.22 -1.83
CA VAL A 158 5.28 6.97 -1.68
C VAL A 158 5.23 8.29 -2.43
N ILE A 159 4.72 8.30 -3.67
CA ILE A 159 4.59 9.52 -4.48
C ILE A 159 3.69 10.54 -3.79
N LEU A 160 2.49 10.13 -3.36
CA LEU A 160 1.51 11.01 -2.70
C LEU A 160 2.08 11.61 -1.41
N LEU A 161 2.52 10.76 -0.49
CA LEU A 161 2.99 11.18 0.83
C LEU A 161 4.26 12.03 0.73
N SER A 162 5.25 11.59 -0.07
CA SER A 162 6.51 12.31 -0.15
C SER A 162 6.34 13.69 -0.79
N ASN A 163 5.63 13.80 -1.91
CA ASN A 163 5.50 15.08 -2.60
C ASN A 163 4.74 16.12 -1.76
N LEU A 164 3.62 15.73 -1.12
CA LEU A 164 2.85 16.68 -0.32
C LEU A 164 3.57 17.06 0.98
N LEU A 165 4.20 16.09 1.65
CA LEU A 165 4.93 16.35 2.90
C LEU A 165 6.24 17.13 2.64
N ASP A 166 6.99 16.84 1.57
CA ASP A 166 8.19 17.59 1.24
C ASP A 166 7.88 19.06 0.90
N ASN A 167 6.77 19.31 0.21
CA ASN A 167 6.29 20.66 -0.03
C ASN A 167 5.95 21.36 1.28
N ALA A 168 5.19 20.71 2.18
CA ALA A 168 4.82 21.26 3.46
C ALA A 168 6.04 21.57 4.35
N ILE A 169 7.00 20.66 4.43
CA ILE A 169 8.24 20.83 5.20
C ILE A 169 9.05 22.00 4.66
N ARG A 170 9.25 22.07 3.35
CA ARG A 170 10.04 23.11 2.70
C ARG A 170 9.46 24.51 2.93
N GLU A 171 8.16 24.67 2.78
CA GLU A 171 7.51 25.97 3.01
C GLU A 171 7.46 26.34 4.49
N SER A 172 7.18 25.38 5.37
CA SER A 172 7.22 25.59 6.81
C SER A 172 8.60 25.98 7.32
N GLU A 173 9.68 25.45 6.74
CA GLU A 173 11.05 25.82 7.08
C GLU A 173 11.35 27.30 6.76
N LYS A 174 10.81 27.81 5.64
CA LYS A 174 10.94 29.24 5.29
C LYS A 174 10.21 30.13 6.30
N VAL A 175 8.97 29.75 6.66
CA VAL A 175 8.19 30.49 7.65
C VAL A 175 8.85 30.46 9.02
N LEU A 176 9.38 29.29 9.43
CA LEU A 176 10.06 29.13 10.70
C LEU A 176 11.28 30.08 10.83
N LYS A 177 12.06 30.25 9.76
CA LYS A 177 13.19 31.19 9.71
C LYS A 177 12.74 32.65 9.89
N ASN A 178 11.55 33.00 9.44
CA ASN A 178 11.02 34.37 9.49
C ASN A 178 10.27 34.68 10.80
N THR A 179 9.50 33.71 11.31
CA THR A 179 8.55 33.92 12.43
C THR A 179 8.93 33.17 13.72
N GLY A 180 9.89 32.26 13.65
CA GLY A 180 10.29 31.40 14.76
C GLY A 180 9.29 30.30 15.10
N LYS A 181 8.18 30.15 14.38
CA LYS A 181 7.17 29.13 14.62
C LYS A 181 6.58 28.63 13.30
N ALA A 182 6.46 27.31 13.16
CA ALA A 182 5.75 26.68 12.06
C ALA A 182 5.05 25.41 12.55
N VAL A 183 3.81 25.20 12.12
CA VAL A 183 3.01 24.01 12.47
C VAL A 183 2.46 23.41 11.20
N ILE A 184 2.68 22.10 11.01
CA ILE A 184 2.07 21.32 9.94
C ILE A 184 0.92 20.52 10.53
N HIS A 185 -0.25 20.58 9.91
CA HIS A 185 -1.38 19.72 10.25
C HIS A 185 -1.50 18.63 9.18
N LEU A 186 -1.52 17.39 9.61
CA LEU A 186 -1.65 16.22 8.77
C LEU A 186 -2.85 15.39 9.20
N LYS A 187 -3.76 15.13 8.27
CA LYS A 187 -4.85 14.15 8.43
C LYS A 187 -4.68 13.07 7.37
N LEU A 188 -4.68 11.80 7.80
CA LEU A 188 -4.58 10.64 6.93
C LEU A 188 -5.48 9.54 7.49
N GLU A 189 -6.63 9.33 6.89
CA GLU A 189 -7.66 8.38 7.34
C GLU A 189 -8.25 7.65 6.15
N CYS A 190 -8.72 6.42 6.38
CA CYS A 190 -9.54 5.68 5.44
C CYS A 190 -10.97 5.63 6.01
N GLU A 191 -11.92 6.25 5.34
CA GLU A 191 -13.34 6.29 5.71
C GLU A 191 -14.17 5.80 4.52
N ASP A 192 -15.04 4.83 4.72
CA ASP A 192 -15.90 4.25 3.68
C ASP A 192 -15.13 3.80 2.42
N HIS A 193 -13.99 3.13 2.61
CA HIS A 193 -13.06 2.71 1.55
C HIS A 193 -12.43 3.87 0.75
N LYS A 194 -12.51 5.09 1.25
CA LYS A 194 -11.88 6.26 0.65
C LYS A 194 -10.70 6.71 1.50
N LEU A 195 -9.55 6.86 0.88
CA LEU A 195 -8.40 7.48 1.51
C LEU A 195 -8.56 8.99 1.49
N ILE A 196 -8.54 9.61 2.66
CA ILE A 196 -8.52 11.07 2.84
C ILE A 196 -7.13 11.46 3.33
N PHE A 197 -6.40 12.18 2.49
CA PHE A 197 -5.10 12.73 2.83
C PHE A 197 -5.15 14.25 2.75
N ALA A 198 -5.06 14.92 3.89
CA ALA A 198 -5.06 16.37 3.97
C ALA A 198 -3.79 16.88 4.67
N VAL A 199 -3.10 17.80 4.04
CA VAL A 199 -1.94 18.50 4.57
C VAL A 199 -2.22 19.99 4.58
N ARG A 200 -1.91 20.65 5.69
CA ARG A 200 -2.03 22.09 5.87
C ARG A 200 -0.74 22.62 6.50
N ASN A 201 -0.14 23.59 5.87
CA ASN A 201 1.13 24.17 6.31
C ASN A 201 1.17 25.68 6.13
N PRO A 202 1.94 26.42 6.94
CA PRO A 202 2.12 27.85 6.77
C PRO A 202 2.95 28.15 5.50
N VAL A 203 2.70 29.30 4.92
CA VAL A 203 3.41 29.84 3.75
C VAL A 203 3.90 31.26 4.00
N THR A 204 4.94 31.68 3.29
CA THR A 204 5.47 33.07 3.36
C THR A 204 4.77 34.01 2.42
N GLU A 205 4.19 33.51 1.34
CA GLU A 205 3.52 34.28 0.30
C GLU A 205 2.35 33.46 -0.25
N LYS A 206 1.27 34.16 -0.62
CA LYS A 206 0.13 33.54 -1.29
C LYS A 206 0.55 32.99 -2.66
N VAL A 207 0.18 31.76 -2.91
CA VAL A 207 0.45 31.07 -4.18
C VAL A 207 -0.81 31.11 -5.04
N GLU A 208 -0.66 31.51 -6.31
CA GLU A 208 -1.77 31.45 -7.28
C GLU A 208 -1.98 30.00 -7.73
N ILE A 209 -3.19 29.50 -7.53
CA ILE A 209 -3.62 28.18 -7.94
C ILE A 209 -4.53 28.33 -9.15
N GLU A 210 -4.22 27.65 -10.25
CA GLU A 210 -5.04 27.60 -11.45
C GLU A 210 -5.13 26.14 -11.94
N ASN A 211 -6.35 25.63 -12.11
CA ASN A 211 -6.60 24.25 -12.54
C ASN A 211 -5.87 23.18 -11.70
N ASP A 212 -5.93 23.30 -10.36
CA ASP A 212 -5.26 22.41 -9.40
C ASP A 212 -3.73 22.32 -9.58
N THR A 213 -3.14 23.35 -10.19
CA THR A 213 -1.70 23.50 -10.35
C THR A 213 -1.24 24.84 -9.79
N ILE A 214 -0.02 24.86 -9.28
CA ILE A 214 0.60 26.11 -8.78
C ILE A 214 1.33 26.79 -9.93
N LYS A 215 0.99 28.04 -10.23
CA LYS A 215 1.80 28.90 -11.10
C LYS A 215 3.11 29.24 -10.38
N SER A 216 4.19 28.54 -10.74
CA SER A 216 5.51 28.87 -10.19
C SER A 216 6.07 30.14 -10.86
N LYS A 217 6.33 31.14 -10.04
CA LYS A 217 7.08 32.34 -10.48
C LYS A 217 8.59 32.10 -10.63
N ARG A 218 9.11 30.95 -10.23
CA ARG A 218 10.54 30.59 -10.23
C ARG A 218 10.74 29.22 -10.89
N GLY A 219 11.31 29.28 -12.10
CA GLY A 219 12.04 28.21 -12.82
C GLY A 219 11.68 26.74 -12.61
N ASP A 220 11.90 25.97 -13.59
CA ASP A 220 11.50 24.59 -14.02
C ASP A 220 11.35 23.43 -13.02
N HIS A 221 11.55 23.59 -11.71
CA HIS A 221 11.51 22.45 -10.78
C HIS A 221 10.41 22.49 -9.72
N HIS A 222 9.57 23.51 -9.66
CA HIS A 222 8.60 23.72 -8.55
C HIS A 222 7.19 23.16 -8.78
N GLY A 223 6.87 22.61 -9.94
CA GLY A 223 5.53 22.09 -10.25
C GLY A 223 5.43 20.56 -10.30
N ILE A 224 6.55 19.86 -10.46
CA ILE A 224 6.57 18.42 -10.78
C ILE A 224 5.95 17.57 -9.67
N GLY A 225 6.19 17.89 -8.41
CA GLY A 225 5.67 17.11 -7.29
C GLY A 225 4.14 17.06 -7.23
N LEU A 226 3.47 18.21 -7.43
CA LEU A 226 2.01 18.26 -7.45
C LEU A 226 1.43 17.67 -8.73
N LEU A 227 2.13 17.74 -9.85
CA LEU A 227 1.73 17.04 -11.08
C LEU A 227 1.78 15.52 -10.90
N ASN A 228 2.79 15.00 -10.21
CA ASN A 228 2.87 13.58 -9.88
C ASN A 228 1.72 13.15 -8.95
N VAL A 229 1.38 13.98 -7.96
CA VAL A 229 0.21 13.74 -7.08
C VAL A 229 -1.06 13.71 -7.92
N LYS A 230 -1.26 14.68 -8.81
CA LYS A 230 -2.45 14.74 -9.67
C LYS A 230 -2.55 13.53 -10.58
N ALA A 231 -1.44 13.07 -11.17
CA ALA A 231 -1.42 11.88 -12.01
C ALA A 231 -1.88 10.62 -11.25
N VAL A 232 -1.49 10.48 -9.97
CA VAL A 232 -1.98 9.38 -9.12
C VAL A 232 -3.48 9.55 -8.83
N VAL A 233 -3.92 10.75 -8.47
CA VAL A 233 -5.34 11.04 -8.21
C VAL A 233 -6.20 10.73 -9.41
N ASP A 234 -5.80 11.17 -10.59
CA ASP A 234 -6.52 10.93 -11.85
C ASP A 234 -6.57 9.43 -12.20
N LYS A 235 -5.49 8.67 -11.93
CA LYS A 235 -5.44 7.21 -12.16
C LYS A 235 -6.50 6.46 -11.35
N TYR A 236 -6.77 6.89 -10.13
CA TYR A 236 -7.76 6.25 -9.23
C TYR A 236 -9.14 6.91 -9.29
N GLY A 237 -9.33 7.92 -10.15
CA GLY A 237 -10.61 8.61 -10.29
C GLY A 237 -11.01 9.40 -9.05
N GLY A 238 -10.01 9.86 -8.29
CA GLY A 238 -10.20 10.62 -7.07
C GLY A 238 -10.27 12.13 -7.30
N ASP A 239 -10.32 12.86 -6.20
CA ASP A 239 -10.37 14.33 -6.19
C ASP A 239 -9.15 14.92 -5.50
N MET A 240 -8.62 16.01 -6.04
CA MET A 240 -7.59 16.83 -5.42
C MET A 240 -8.06 18.28 -5.31
N VAL A 241 -8.00 18.84 -4.12
CA VAL A 241 -8.35 20.24 -3.86
C VAL A 241 -7.15 20.96 -3.25
N LEU A 242 -6.71 22.02 -3.91
CA LEU A 242 -5.66 22.90 -3.42
C LEU A 242 -6.26 24.26 -3.07
N SER A 243 -5.87 24.81 -1.93
CA SER A 243 -6.23 26.18 -1.55
C SER A 243 -5.05 26.87 -0.86
N CYS A 244 -4.90 28.16 -1.08
CA CYS A 244 -3.89 28.98 -0.45
C CYS A 244 -4.47 30.34 -0.07
N ASP A 245 -4.34 30.71 1.17
CA ASP A 245 -4.57 32.07 1.63
C ASP A 245 -3.25 32.81 1.91
N GLU A 246 -3.27 33.91 2.60
CA GLU A 246 -2.07 34.73 2.87
C GLU A 246 -1.08 34.04 3.81
N ASN A 247 -1.54 33.11 4.66
CA ASN A 247 -0.76 32.51 5.74
C ASN A 247 -0.62 31.01 5.62
N GLU A 248 -1.50 30.35 4.86
CA GLU A 248 -1.62 28.90 4.91
C GLU A 248 -1.91 28.30 3.52
N PHE A 249 -1.24 27.20 3.23
CA PHE A 249 -1.52 26.32 2.09
C PHE A 249 -2.18 25.03 2.58
N LYS A 250 -3.19 24.58 1.86
CA LYS A 250 -3.91 23.34 2.13
C LYS A 250 -4.03 22.52 0.87
N ALA A 251 -3.66 21.25 0.98
CA ALA A 251 -3.87 20.24 -0.05
C ALA A 251 -4.74 19.12 0.55
N VAL A 252 -5.78 18.72 -0.17
CA VAL A 252 -6.65 17.60 0.19
C VAL A 252 -6.73 16.67 -1.01
N VAL A 253 -6.48 15.39 -0.78
CA VAL A 253 -6.62 14.31 -1.75
C VAL A 253 -7.62 13.31 -1.20
N ILE A 254 -8.54 12.87 -2.04
CA ILE A 254 -9.56 11.86 -1.74
C ILE A 254 -9.49 10.80 -2.85
N LEU A 255 -9.23 9.54 -2.47
CA LEU A 255 -9.06 8.41 -3.39
C LEU A 255 -9.97 7.24 -2.99
#